data_533ac6f8a340f335dd07c1f6033b1cfd
#
_entry.id   533ac6f8a340f335dd07c1f6033b1cfd
#
_cell.length_a   1.000
_cell.length_b   1.000
_cell.length_c   1.000
_cell.angle_alpha   90.00
_cell.angle_beta   90.00
_cell.angle_gamma   90.00
#
_symmetry.space_group_name_H-M   'P 1'
#
loop_
_entity.id
_entity.type
_entity.pdbx_description
1 polymer ?
#
loop_
_entity_poly.entity_id
_entity_poly.type
_entity_poly.pdbx_seq_one_letter_code
_entity_poly.pdbx_strand_id
1 'polypeptide(L)'
;LFMIFHAGLVTKGAAAGLLLWYSAVVPALFPFMVLSSILSASGGISWLMQPFTVVFRFCGLSADGWYVLLTGLLCGCPMGAKTCADFLAERRLSSSEAKFLFALCNHPSPMFLAGFVYPMFAAQLPLLCFVFAIYMPLLLLAIPAHFIYHAPFSPESIPENSGISQQHPTPNSANAFSSKHTRSDKSSSSALSLDAAILNSAEILVKIGGYLIFYSILILVIRNTPEIPAPARLFFSGAMEITTGIRTVSDSLTYPYSAIAAAAIFSFGGFSAMSQTNAVIRIHRSSSGSAGRTVSCGGRQNSVHEKTAGLSIRQYLLWKIAHASLTAAVMAVLTGVLRFSIF
;
A
#
# COMPACT_ATOMS: atom_id res chain seq x y z
N LEU A 1 -27.11 -17.51 0.76
CA LEU A 1 -28.29 -17.84 1.58
C LEU A 1 -28.47 -16.86 2.75
N PHE A 2 -27.42 -16.62 3.59
CA PHE A 2 -27.47 -15.68 4.73
C PHE A 2 -27.92 -14.26 4.30
N MET A 3 -27.38 -13.74 3.21
CA MET A 3 -27.71 -12.39 2.70
C MET A 3 -29.20 -12.22 2.36
N ILE A 4 -29.86 -13.30 1.92
CA ILE A 4 -31.29 -13.28 1.56
C ILE A 4 -32.16 -13.21 2.83
N PHE A 5 -31.82 -14.00 3.84
CA PHE A 5 -32.58 -14.04 5.10
C PHE A 5 -32.34 -12.83 6.02
N HIS A 6 -31.22 -12.13 5.85
CA HIS A 6 -30.83 -11.01 6.69
C HIS A 6 -30.58 -9.74 5.86
N ALA A 7 -31.43 -9.49 4.85
CA ALA A 7 -31.26 -8.37 3.91
C ALA A 7 -31.10 -7.01 4.61
N GLY A 8 -31.82 -6.77 5.72
CA GLY A 8 -31.70 -5.54 6.49
C GLY A 8 -30.34 -5.35 7.14
N LEU A 9 -29.68 -6.43 7.63
CA LEU A 9 -28.32 -6.38 8.15
C LEU A 9 -27.31 -6.12 7.04
N VAL A 10 -27.46 -6.78 5.90
CA VAL A 10 -26.60 -6.61 4.74
C VAL A 10 -26.65 -5.17 4.24
N THR A 11 -27.83 -4.59 4.10
CA THR A 11 -28.02 -3.19 3.67
C THR A 11 -27.39 -2.21 4.66
N LYS A 12 -27.57 -2.42 5.98
CA LYS A 12 -26.92 -1.59 7.01
C LYS A 12 -25.40 -1.67 6.95
N GLY A 13 -24.84 -2.87 6.79
CA GLY A 13 -23.40 -3.09 6.66
C GLY A 13 -22.84 -2.43 5.39
N ALA A 14 -23.54 -2.58 4.27
CA ALA A 14 -23.17 -1.96 3.01
C ALA A 14 -23.18 -0.42 3.10
N ALA A 15 -24.23 0.16 3.70
CA ALA A 15 -24.33 1.61 3.91
C ALA A 15 -23.21 2.14 4.80
N ALA A 16 -22.85 1.43 5.88
CA ALA A 16 -21.75 1.80 6.76
C ALA A 16 -20.40 1.80 6.01
N GLY A 17 -20.13 0.76 5.20
CA GLY A 17 -18.93 0.68 4.39
C GLY A 17 -18.85 1.75 3.31
N LEU A 18 -19.98 2.04 2.66
CA LEU A 18 -20.10 3.10 1.65
C LEU A 18 -19.85 4.49 2.26
N LEU A 19 -20.46 4.75 3.42
CA LEU A 19 -20.27 6.02 4.13
C LEU A 19 -18.80 6.22 4.53
N LEU A 20 -18.15 5.18 5.06
CA LEU A 20 -16.74 5.20 5.42
C LEU A 20 -15.86 5.49 4.19
N TRP A 21 -16.14 4.82 3.07
CA TRP A 21 -15.45 5.04 1.81
C TRP A 21 -15.57 6.49 1.33
N TYR A 22 -16.78 7.00 1.28
CA TYR A 22 -17.06 8.35 0.76
C TYR A 22 -16.53 9.46 1.69
N SER A 23 -16.74 9.33 3.00
CA SER A 23 -16.44 10.41 3.95
C SER A 23 -14.98 10.46 4.42
N ALA A 24 -14.27 9.31 4.42
CA ALA A 24 -12.92 9.23 4.94
C ALA A 24 -11.89 8.86 3.86
N VAL A 25 -12.16 7.81 3.07
CA VAL A 25 -11.17 7.26 2.16
C VAL A 25 -11.00 8.09 0.90
N VAL A 26 -12.11 8.48 0.25
CA VAL A 26 -12.05 9.27 -0.99
C VAL A 26 -11.35 10.62 -0.77
N PRO A 27 -11.75 11.46 0.21
CA PRO A 27 -11.10 12.76 0.42
C PRO A 27 -9.61 12.66 0.78
N ALA A 28 -9.22 11.62 1.50
CA ALA A 28 -7.83 11.43 1.92
C ALA A 28 -6.94 10.87 0.79
N LEU A 29 -7.41 9.90 0.02
CA LEU A 29 -6.57 9.19 -0.93
C LEU A 29 -6.63 9.78 -2.35
N PHE A 30 -7.79 10.23 -2.82
CA PHE A 30 -7.97 10.62 -4.21
C PHE A 30 -7.04 11.76 -4.67
N PRO A 31 -6.98 12.92 -3.97
CA PRO A 31 -6.11 14.01 -4.40
C PRO A 31 -4.64 13.59 -4.43
N PHE A 32 -4.25 12.78 -3.45
CA PHE A 32 -2.88 12.30 -3.36
C PHE A 32 -2.53 11.28 -4.45
N MET A 33 -3.44 10.38 -4.80
CA MET A 33 -3.24 9.42 -5.88
C MET A 33 -3.06 10.12 -7.22
N VAL A 34 -3.89 11.13 -7.50
CA VAL A 34 -3.78 11.94 -8.72
C VAL A 34 -2.44 12.69 -8.75
N LEU A 35 -2.09 13.38 -7.66
CA LEU A 35 -0.83 14.12 -7.56
C LEU A 35 0.39 13.19 -7.70
N SER A 36 0.38 12.05 -7.03
CA SER A 36 1.45 11.04 -7.12
C SER A 36 1.61 10.51 -8.55
N SER A 37 0.51 10.26 -9.26
CA SER A 37 0.53 9.80 -10.66
C SER A 37 1.15 10.85 -11.58
N ILE A 38 0.78 12.12 -11.42
CA ILE A 38 1.33 13.23 -12.20
C ILE A 38 2.83 13.43 -11.90
N LEU A 39 3.20 13.39 -10.62
CA LEU A 39 4.59 13.57 -10.17
C LEU A 39 5.49 12.44 -10.69
N SER A 40 4.99 11.21 -10.71
CA SER A 40 5.71 10.05 -11.28
C SER A 40 5.93 10.22 -12.78
N ALA A 41 4.89 10.63 -13.52
CA ALA A 41 4.96 10.79 -14.97
C ALA A 41 5.82 11.98 -15.41
N SER A 42 5.85 13.06 -14.64
CA SER A 42 6.62 14.28 -14.95
C SER A 42 8.10 14.20 -14.61
N GLY A 43 8.57 13.09 -13.98
CA GLY A 43 9.93 13.00 -13.44
C GLY A 43 10.19 13.89 -12.23
N GLY A 44 9.15 14.53 -11.69
CA GLY A 44 9.23 15.44 -10.53
C GLY A 44 9.68 14.76 -9.24
N ILE A 45 9.63 13.43 -9.18
CA ILE A 45 10.13 12.64 -8.04
C ILE A 45 11.59 12.93 -7.76
N SER A 46 12.43 12.94 -8.79
CA SER A 46 13.87 13.20 -8.64
C SER A 46 14.12 14.58 -8.05
N TRP A 47 13.39 15.58 -8.51
CA TRP A 47 13.45 16.95 -7.97
C TRP A 47 12.98 17.01 -6.51
N LEU A 48 11.88 16.36 -6.18
CA LEU A 48 11.34 16.31 -4.82
C LEU A 48 12.29 15.62 -3.83
N MET A 49 13.02 14.61 -4.30
CA MET A 49 13.92 13.81 -3.46
C MET A 49 15.32 14.43 -3.32
N GLN A 50 15.70 15.42 -4.14
CA GLN A 50 17.02 16.06 -4.10
C GLN A 50 17.46 16.52 -2.70
N PRO A 51 16.65 17.25 -1.91
CA PRO A 51 17.09 17.73 -0.60
C PRO A 51 17.38 16.62 0.41
N PHE A 52 16.85 15.43 0.18
CA PHE A 52 16.98 14.30 1.09
C PHE A 52 18.12 13.33 0.71
N THR A 53 18.85 13.58 -0.37
CA THR A 53 19.89 12.67 -0.92
C THR A 53 20.97 12.32 0.09
N VAL A 54 21.30 13.22 1.02
CA VAL A 54 22.31 12.97 2.06
C VAL A 54 21.81 11.89 3.03
N VAL A 55 20.54 11.96 3.44
CA VAL A 55 19.91 10.97 4.33
C VAL A 55 19.81 9.62 3.61
N PHE A 56 19.54 9.63 2.31
CA PHE A 56 19.35 8.43 1.49
C PHE A 56 20.62 7.59 1.38
N ARG A 57 21.79 8.24 1.29
CA ARG A 57 23.08 7.57 1.25
C ARG A 57 23.38 6.74 2.49
N PHE A 58 22.92 7.17 3.66
CA PHE A 58 23.10 6.42 4.91
C PHE A 58 22.24 5.16 4.99
N CYS A 59 21.07 5.14 4.34
CA CYS A 59 20.12 4.01 4.44
C CYS A 59 20.21 3.06 3.25
N GLY A 60 21.03 3.35 2.23
CA GLY A 60 21.28 2.46 1.10
C GLY A 60 20.10 2.20 0.16
N LEU A 61 19.05 3.00 0.24
CA LEU A 61 17.92 2.94 -0.68
C LEU A 61 18.13 3.86 -1.87
N SER A 62 17.60 3.48 -3.03
CA SER A 62 17.54 4.33 -4.20
C SER A 62 16.64 5.55 -3.98
N ALA A 63 16.77 6.61 -4.78
CA ALA A 63 15.86 7.76 -4.71
C ALA A 63 14.39 7.35 -4.93
N ASP A 64 14.16 6.43 -5.84
CA ASP A 64 12.85 5.84 -6.11
C ASP A 64 12.34 5.00 -4.92
N GLY A 65 13.22 4.25 -4.26
CA GLY A 65 12.91 3.50 -3.05
C GLY A 65 12.47 4.41 -1.90
N TRP A 66 13.13 5.54 -1.73
CA TRP A 66 12.73 6.54 -0.74
C TRP A 66 11.37 7.17 -1.06
N TYR A 67 11.10 7.46 -2.32
CA TYR A 67 9.78 7.94 -2.72
C TYR A 67 8.68 6.94 -2.38
N VAL A 68 8.91 5.66 -2.65
CA VAL A 68 7.98 4.58 -2.28
C VAL A 68 7.76 4.52 -0.76
N LEU A 69 8.84 4.60 0.02
CA LEU A 69 8.76 4.59 1.48
C LEU A 69 7.96 5.79 2.01
N LEU A 70 8.27 7.00 1.56
CA LEU A 70 7.57 8.23 1.96
C LEU A 70 6.11 8.20 1.53
N THR A 71 5.82 7.79 0.30
CA THR A 71 4.44 7.63 -0.19
C THR A 71 3.67 6.66 0.69
N GLY A 72 4.26 5.52 1.02
CA GLY A 72 3.63 4.52 1.87
C GLY A 72 3.41 4.99 3.30
N LEU A 73 4.37 5.72 3.87
CA LEU A 73 4.24 6.24 5.24
C LEU A 73 3.25 7.41 5.33
N LEU A 74 3.23 8.32 4.35
CA LEU A 74 2.37 9.51 4.41
C LEU A 74 0.94 9.22 3.96
N CYS A 75 0.76 8.46 2.88
CA CYS A 75 -0.55 8.20 2.29
C CYS A 75 -1.17 6.92 2.80
N GLY A 76 -0.32 6.02 3.24
CA GLY A 76 -0.74 4.77 3.82
C GLY A 76 -1.09 3.69 2.79
N CYS A 77 -1.76 2.65 3.30
CA CYS A 77 -2.28 1.54 2.52
C CYS A 77 -3.50 1.98 1.69
N PRO A 78 -3.62 1.56 0.39
CA PRO A 78 -2.71 0.68 -0.33
C PRO A 78 -1.64 1.39 -1.18
N MET A 79 -1.44 2.71 -0.99
CA MET A 79 -0.60 3.53 -1.88
C MET A 79 0.87 3.11 -1.87
N GLY A 80 1.43 2.77 -0.70
CA GLY A 80 2.79 2.26 -0.61
C GLY A 80 2.99 1.01 -1.47
N ALA A 81 2.07 0.06 -1.39
CA ALA A 81 2.10 -1.15 -2.20
C ALA A 81 1.93 -0.88 -3.69
N LYS A 82 1.05 0.07 -4.07
CA LYS A 82 0.84 0.48 -5.45
C LYS A 82 2.12 1.06 -6.04
N THR A 83 2.68 2.08 -5.41
CA THR A 83 3.89 2.76 -5.91
C THR A 83 5.07 1.78 -5.98
N CYS A 84 5.19 0.87 -5.01
CA CYS A 84 6.21 -0.18 -5.03
C CYS A 84 6.03 -1.13 -6.23
N ALA A 85 4.80 -1.54 -6.53
CA ALA A 85 4.49 -2.41 -7.66
C ALA A 85 4.69 -1.71 -9.01
N ASP A 86 4.29 -0.43 -9.13
CA ASP A 86 4.49 0.40 -10.30
C ASP A 86 5.99 0.50 -10.64
N PHE A 87 6.81 0.90 -9.67
CA PHE A 87 8.24 1.10 -9.86
C PHE A 87 9.02 -0.19 -10.10
N LEU A 88 8.55 -1.30 -9.51
CA LEU A 88 9.10 -2.63 -9.84
C LEU A 88 8.77 -3.03 -11.29
N ALA A 89 7.55 -2.77 -11.75
CA ALA A 89 7.11 -3.05 -13.12
C ALA A 89 7.86 -2.18 -14.14
N GLU A 90 8.13 -0.93 -13.81
CA GLU A 90 8.93 0.03 -14.59
C GLU A 90 10.45 -0.22 -14.52
N ARG A 91 10.89 -1.23 -13.76
CA ARG A 91 12.32 -1.56 -13.52
C ARG A 91 13.12 -0.43 -12.86
N ARG A 92 12.47 0.44 -12.14
CA ARG A 92 13.07 1.52 -11.35
C ARG A 92 13.58 1.02 -9.99
N LEU A 93 12.99 -0.07 -9.47
CA LEU A 93 13.44 -0.76 -8.27
C LEU A 93 13.99 -2.14 -8.61
N SER A 94 15.01 -2.56 -7.87
CA SER A 94 15.44 -3.96 -7.86
C SER A 94 14.41 -4.84 -7.15
N SER A 95 14.37 -6.13 -7.46
CA SER A 95 13.45 -7.08 -6.81
C SER A 95 13.70 -7.18 -5.30
N SER A 96 14.95 -7.07 -4.85
CA SER A 96 15.32 -7.08 -3.44
C SER A 96 14.83 -5.84 -2.71
N GLU A 97 15.07 -4.68 -3.28
CA GLU A 97 14.63 -3.39 -2.73
C GLU A 97 13.10 -3.30 -2.68
N ALA A 98 12.42 -3.74 -3.74
CA ALA A 98 10.96 -3.77 -3.77
C ALA A 98 10.36 -4.69 -2.68
N LYS A 99 10.94 -5.86 -2.42
CA LYS A 99 10.50 -6.76 -1.33
C LYS A 99 10.73 -6.13 0.04
N PHE A 100 11.88 -5.51 0.25
CA PHE A 100 12.20 -4.78 1.48
C PHE A 100 11.20 -3.65 1.72
N LEU A 101 10.99 -2.80 0.73
CA LEU A 101 10.06 -1.69 0.80
C LEU A 101 8.62 -2.18 1.02
N PHE A 102 8.21 -3.23 0.34
CA PHE A 102 6.87 -3.80 0.49
C PHE A 102 6.58 -4.30 1.91
N ALA A 103 7.60 -4.79 2.61
CA ALA A 103 7.47 -5.17 4.02
C ALA A 103 7.23 -3.96 4.94
N LEU A 104 7.73 -2.77 4.59
CA LEU A 104 7.80 -1.61 5.48
C LEU A 104 6.89 -0.44 5.08
N CYS A 105 6.55 -0.26 3.80
CA CYS A 105 5.93 0.97 3.31
C CYS A 105 4.39 0.97 3.32
N ASN A 106 3.74 -0.11 3.71
CA ASN A 106 2.28 -0.22 3.54
C ASN A 106 1.55 -0.27 4.88
N HIS A 107 1.41 0.91 5.52
CA HIS A 107 0.76 1.12 6.81
C HIS A 107 -0.41 2.09 6.67
N PRO A 108 -1.35 2.13 7.66
CA PRO A 108 -2.31 3.24 7.73
C PRO A 108 -1.60 4.58 7.90
N SER A 109 -2.17 5.64 7.33
CA SER A 109 -1.52 6.96 7.30
C SER A 109 -1.44 7.62 8.70
N PRO A 110 -0.44 8.51 8.94
CA PRO A 110 -0.38 9.31 10.16
C PRO A 110 -1.63 10.20 10.34
N MET A 111 -2.24 10.65 9.24
CA MET A 111 -3.48 11.41 9.28
C MET A 111 -4.65 10.59 9.83
N PHE A 112 -4.71 9.30 9.47
CA PHE A 112 -5.70 8.38 10.03
C PHE A 112 -5.44 8.12 11.52
N LEU A 113 -4.18 7.99 11.92
CA LEU A 113 -3.81 7.89 13.33
C LEU A 113 -4.26 9.13 14.12
N ALA A 114 -3.90 10.32 13.67
CA ALA A 114 -4.17 11.57 14.37
C ALA A 114 -5.66 11.97 14.34
N GLY A 115 -6.35 11.74 13.21
CA GLY A 115 -7.72 12.18 13.02
C GLY A 115 -8.80 11.19 13.47
N PHE A 116 -8.49 9.88 13.45
CA PHE A 116 -9.47 8.86 13.79
C PHE A 116 -9.13 8.11 15.08
N VAL A 117 -7.89 7.62 15.23
CA VAL A 117 -7.53 6.76 16.36
C VAL A 117 -7.28 7.56 17.62
N TYR A 118 -6.40 8.55 17.52
CA TYR A 118 -5.96 9.34 18.68
C TYR A 118 -7.11 10.03 19.45
N PRO A 119 -8.12 10.64 18.81
CA PRO A 119 -9.23 11.27 19.54
C PRO A 119 -9.94 10.34 20.53
N MET A 120 -9.94 9.03 20.30
CA MET A 120 -10.56 8.03 21.19
C MET A 120 -9.74 7.82 22.48
N PHE A 121 -8.45 8.19 22.49
CA PHE A 121 -7.50 7.94 23.56
C PHE A 121 -6.83 9.21 24.10
N ALA A 122 -7.22 10.38 23.59
CA ALA A 122 -6.57 11.66 23.91
C ALA A 122 -6.61 12.02 25.40
N ALA A 123 -7.62 11.53 26.14
CA ALA A 123 -7.73 11.73 27.57
C ALA A 123 -6.78 10.83 28.40
N GLN A 124 -6.26 9.75 27.82
CA GLN A 124 -5.45 8.74 28.53
C GLN A 124 -3.97 8.76 28.13
N LEU A 125 -3.68 9.09 26.86
CA LEU A 125 -2.32 9.00 26.31
C LEU A 125 -2.01 10.16 25.36
N PRO A 126 -0.79 10.71 25.38
CA PRO A 126 -0.33 11.64 24.36
C PRO A 126 -0.16 10.95 22.99
N LEU A 127 -0.38 11.70 21.91
CA LEU A 127 -0.21 11.21 20.52
C LEU A 127 1.17 10.59 20.29
N LEU A 128 2.21 11.16 20.90
CA LEU A 128 3.59 10.66 20.77
C LEU A 128 3.75 9.21 21.22
N CYS A 129 2.97 8.75 22.20
CA CYS A 129 3.00 7.34 22.62
C CYS A 129 2.51 6.42 21.51
N PHE A 130 1.45 6.77 20.79
CA PHE A 130 0.98 6.02 19.64
C PHE A 130 1.98 6.07 18.48
N VAL A 131 2.52 7.26 18.19
CA VAL A 131 3.55 7.42 17.15
C VAL A 131 4.76 6.53 17.47
N PHE A 132 5.29 6.59 18.69
CA PHE A 132 6.42 5.79 19.11
C PHE A 132 6.10 4.29 19.07
N ALA A 133 4.94 3.88 19.63
CA ALA A 133 4.55 2.46 19.65
C ALA A 133 4.37 1.83 18.28
N ILE A 134 3.98 2.61 17.27
CA ILE A 134 3.72 2.13 15.91
C ILE A 134 5.00 2.18 15.05
N TYR A 135 5.71 3.31 15.05
CA TYR A 135 6.82 3.52 14.11
C TYR A 135 8.17 2.99 14.62
N MET A 136 8.39 2.91 15.96
CA MET A 136 9.60 2.29 16.49
C MET A 136 9.72 0.80 16.15
N PRO A 137 8.67 -0.02 16.30
CA PRO A 137 8.68 -1.41 15.83
C PRO A 137 8.94 -1.53 14.33
N LEU A 138 8.47 -0.60 13.51
CA LEU A 138 8.72 -0.60 12.07
C LEU A 138 10.22 -0.43 11.77
N LEU A 139 10.89 0.49 12.47
CA LEU A 139 12.34 0.68 12.35
C LEU A 139 13.11 -0.57 12.82
N LEU A 140 12.68 -1.20 13.90
CA LEU A 140 13.29 -2.45 14.36
C LEU A 140 13.12 -3.59 13.37
N LEU A 141 11.96 -3.68 12.70
CA LEU A 141 11.71 -4.68 11.67
C LEU A 141 12.46 -4.40 10.35
N ALA A 142 12.89 -3.17 10.12
CA ALA A 142 13.72 -2.85 8.96
C ALA A 142 15.07 -3.61 8.99
N ILE A 143 15.61 -3.87 10.18
CA ILE A 143 16.89 -4.60 10.35
C ILE A 143 16.76 -6.03 9.80
N PRO A 144 15.90 -6.92 10.34
CA PRO A 144 15.76 -8.27 9.80
C PRO A 144 15.26 -8.27 8.34
N ALA A 145 14.41 -7.34 7.95
CA ALA A 145 13.97 -7.23 6.56
C ALA A 145 15.14 -6.96 5.61
N HIS A 146 16.07 -6.10 6.00
CA HIS A 146 17.28 -5.83 5.23
C HIS A 146 18.13 -7.10 5.03
N PHE A 147 18.38 -7.86 6.09
CA PHE A 147 19.15 -9.11 6.00
C PHE A 147 18.43 -10.21 5.20
N ILE A 148 17.11 -10.34 5.34
CA ILE A 148 16.32 -11.36 4.63
C ILE A 148 16.27 -11.08 3.13
N TYR A 149 16.12 -9.82 2.74
CA TYR A 149 15.97 -9.49 1.33
C TYR A 149 17.28 -9.07 0.66
N HIS A 150 18.39 -9.03 1.39
CA HIS A 150 19.69 -8.57 0.89
C HIS A 150 19.57 -7.26 0.13
N ALA A 151 18.80 -6.31 0.68
CA ALA A 151 18.61 -5.01 0.07
C ALA A 151 19.99 -4.32 -0.04
N PRO A 152 20.43 -3.93 -1.24
CA PRO A 152 21.74 -3.31 -1.40
C PRO A 152 21.76 -1.96 -0.70
N PHE A 153 22.77 -1.75 0.14
CA PHE A 153 23.11 -0.43 0.70
C PHE A 153 23.88 0.46 -0.29
N SER A 154 24.00 0.05 -1.54
CA SER A 154 24.77 0.78 -2.53
C SER A 154 23.90 1.25 -3.68
N PRO A 155 24.01 2.52 -4.08
CA PRO A 155 23.32 3.06 -5.26
C PRO A 155 23.89 2.53 -6.58
N GLU A 156 24.81 1.57 -6.56
CA GLU A 156 25.72 1.25 -7.65
C GLU A 156 25.34 0.06 -8.53
N SER A 157 24.07 -0.35 -8.58
CA SER A 157 23.67 -1.46 -9.44
C SER A 157 22.42 -1.23 -10.29
N ILE A 158 22.19 -0.01 -10.73
CA ILE A 158 21.42 0.19 -11.96
C ILE A 158 22.44 0.08 -13.08
N PRO A 159 22.41 -0.94 -13.94
CA PRO A 159 23.26 -0.92 -15.11
C PRO A 159 22.85 0.29 -15.93
N GLU A 160 23.79 1.19 -16.09
CA GLU A 160 23.76 2.37 -16.95
C GLU A 160 23.74 1.94 -18.44
N ASN A 161 22.87 1.00 -18.78
CA ASN A 161 22.72 0.44 -20.11
C ASN A 161 21.26 0.52 -20.57
N SER A 162 20.74 1.74 -20.57
CA SER A 162 19.75 2.16 -21.54
C SER A 162 20.22 3.45 -22.22
N GLY A 163 21.45 3.39 -22.71
CA GLY A 163 21.88 4.26 -23.78
C GLY A 163 20.89 4.11 -24.91
N ILE A 164 20.00 5.06 -25.06
CA ILE A 164 19.37 5.36 -26.33
C ILE A 164 20.54 5.74 -27.23
N SER A 165 21.05 4.77 -27.95
CA SER A 165 21.92 5.02 -29.10
C SER A 165 21.11 5.90 -30.05
N GLN A 166 21.40 7.20 -30.00
CA GLN A 166 21.11 8.08 -31.12
C GLN A 166 21.90 7.56 -32.30
N GLN A 167 21.37 6.59 -33.01
CA GLN A 167 21.85 6.33 -34.36
C GLN A 167 21.36 7.47 -35.25
N HIS A 168 22.26 8.39 -35.51
CA HIS A 168 22.17 9.28 -36.67
C HIS A 168 21.96 8.40 -37.91
N PRO A 169 20.91 8.57 -38.70
CA PRO A 169 20.84 7.95 -40.00
C PRO A 169 21.71 8.77 -40.95
N THR A 170 22.76 8.13 -41.46
CA THR A 170 23.44 8.60 -42.66
C THR A 170 22.50 8.52 -43.85
N PRO A 171 22.47 9.51 -44.74
CA PRO A 171 21.60 9.51 -45.92
C PRO A 171 22.28 8.74 -47.05
N ASN A 172 21.71 7.59 -47.44
CA ASN A 172 21.74 7.12 -48.81
C ASN A 172 20.98 5.79 -48.96
N SER A 173 19.87 5.85 -49.62
CA SER A 173 19.45 5.12 -50.78
C SER A 173 17.93 5.21 -50.97
N ALA A 174 17.57 5.88 -52.02
CA ALA A 174 16.25 5.90 -52.57
C ALA A 174 15.84 4.50 -53.08
N ASN A 175 14.62 4.04 -52.78
CA ASN A 175 13.69 3.60 -53.81
C ASN A 175 12.32 3.26 -53.22
N ALA A 176 11.35 3.86 -53.84
CA ALA A 176 9.92 3.73 -53.82
C ALA A 176 9.34 2.36 -53.47
N PHE A 177 8.26 2.33 -52.65
CA PHE A 177 6.96 1.89 -53.16
C PHE A 177 5.82 2.46 -52.28
N SER A 178 4.86 3.04 -52.96
CA SER A 178 3.65 3.69 -52.47
C SER A 178 2.64 2.66 -51.95
N SER A 179 2.07 2.91 -50.74
CA SER A 179 0.64 2.69 -50.54
C SER A 179 0.14 3.38 -49.28
N LYS A 180 -0.85 4.16 -49.49
CA LYS A 180 -1.85 4.91 -48.72
C LYS A 180 -2.19 4.49 -47.30
N HIS A 181 -2.34 5.57 -46.51
CA HIS A 181 -3.32 5.78 -45.42
C HIS A 181 -3.22 4.92 -44.16
N THR A 182 -2.71 5.49 -43.10
CA THR A 182 -3.54 6.21 -42.11
C THR A 182 -2.59 7.06 -41.28
N ARG A 183 -2.84 8.36 -41.28
CA ARG A 183 -2.22 9.33 -40.41
C ARG A 183 -2.68 9.01 -38.97
N SER A 184 -1.87 8.34 -38.21
CA SER A 184 -1.99 8.28 -36.78
C SER A 184 -0.96 9.27 -36.24
N ASP A 185 -1.45 10.31 -35.62
CA ASP A 185 -0.66 11.37 -35.01
C ASP A 185 0.33 10.77 -34.01
N LYS A 186 1.60 10.63 -34.41
CA LYS A 186 2.72 10.46 -33.51
C LYS A 186 3.25 11.84 -33.15
N SER A 187 2.55 12.52 -32.26
CA SER A 187 3.10 13.63 -31.49
C SER A 187 2.30 13.81 -30.21
N SER A 188 2.55 12.93 -29.25
CA SER A 188 2.38 13.27 -27.86
C SER A 188 3.40 12.45 -27.09
N SER A 189 4.56 13.03 -26.83
CA SER A 189 5.36 12.71 -25.67
C SER A 189 4.40 12.60 -24.49
N SER A 190 4.36 11.44 -23.84
CA SER A 190 3.39 11.05 -22.83
C SER A 190 3.50 11.91 -21.55
N ALA A 191 3.03 13.15 -21.64
CA ALA A 191 2.51 13.78 -20.45
C ALA A 191 1.27 12.96 -20.08
N LEU A 192 1.30 12.26 -18.94
CA LEU A 192 0.12 11.60 -18.41
C LEU A 192 -0.91 12.72 -18.28
N SER A 193 -1.97 12.69 -19.09
CA SER A 193 -2.99 13.74 -19.03
C SER A 193 -3.61 13.67 -17.62
N LEU A 194 -4.00 14.81 -17.07
CA LEU A 194 -4.71 14.89 -15.80
C LEU A 194 -5.88 13.91 -15.78
N ASP A 195 -6.57 13.78 -16.92
CA ASP A 195 -7.69 12.85 -17.09
C ASP A 195 -7.29 11.40 -16.89
N ALA A 196 -6.16 10.97 -17.43
CA ALA A 196 -5.65 9.61 -17.22
C ALA A 196 -5.26 9.37 -15.76
N ALA A 197 -4.64 10.35 -15.10
CA ALA A 197 -4.32 10.26 -13.67
C ALA A 197 -5.59 10.15 -12.81
N ILE A 198 -6.64 10.94 -13.14
CA ILE A 198 -7.93 10.88 -12.46
C ILE A 198 -8.60 9.52 -12.66
N LEU A 199 -8.69 9.02 -13.90
CA LEU A 199 -9.35 7.75 -14.22
C LEU A 199 -8.64 6.57 -13.53
N ASN A 200 -7.32 6.51 -13.60
CA ASN A 200 -6.55 5.46 -12.92
C ASN A 200 -6.74 5.49 -11.40
N SER A 201 -6.79 6.69 -10.81
CA SER A 201 -7.02 6.85 -9.38
C SER A 201 -8.45 6.45 -8.99
N ALA A 202 -9.44 6.83 -9.79
CA ALA A 202 -10.85 6.48 -9.57
C ALA A 202 -11.08 4.96 -9.63
N GLU A 203 -10.47 4.25 -10.59
CA GLU A 203 -10.58 2.79 -10.70
C GLU A 203 -10.10 2.09 -9.40
N ILE A 204 -8.98 2.54 -8.85
CA ILE A 204 -8.44 1.97 -7.61
C ILE A 204 -9.36 2.29 -6.44
N LEU A 205 -9.86 3.53 -6.34
CA LEU A 205 -10.78 3.94 -5.28
C LEU A 205 -12.09 3.14 -5.29
N VAL A 206 -12.66 2.86 -6.45
CA VAL A 206 -13.86 2.02 -6.57
C VAL A 206 -13.58 0.60 -6.06
N LYS A 207 -12.42 0.03 -6.38
CA LYS A 207 -12.01 -1.29 -5.85
C LYS A 207 -11.87 -1.27 -4.33
N ILE A 208 -11.25 -0.22 -3.77
CA ILE A 208 -11.15 -0.03 -2.32
C ILE A 208 -12.54 0.05 -1.68
N GLY A 209 -13.45 0.83 -2.27
CA GLY A 209 -14.84 0.95 -1.83
C GLY A 209 -15.57 -0.38 -1.79
N GLY A 210 -15.41 -1.21 -2.82
CA GLY A 210 -15.96 -2.57 -2.87
C GLY A 210 -15.48 -3.45 -1.72
N TYR A 211 -14.18 -3.41 -1.39
CA TYR A 211 -13.65 -4.14 -0.24
C TYR A 211 -14.20 -3.61 1.09
N LEU A 212 -14.27 -2.29 1.28
CA LEU A 212 -14.81 -1.71 2.50
C LEU A 212 -16.27 -2.11 2.74
N ILE A 213 -17.10 -2.03 1.70
CA ILE A 213 -18.50 -2.46 1.75
C ILE A 213 -18.58 -3.95 2.14
N PHE A 214 -17.82 -4.81 1.46
CA PHE A 214 -17.82 -6.25 1.70
C PHE A 214 -17.40 -6.60 3.14
N TYR A 215 -16.29 -6.03 3.62
CA TYR A 215 -15.82 -6.29 4.99
C TYR A 215 -16.73 -5.69 6.05
N SER A 216 -17.36 -4.54 5.80
CA SER A 216 -18.36 -3.96 6.72
C SER A 216 -19.59 -4.85 6.88
N ILE A 217 -20.05 -5.49 5.79
CA ILE A 217 -21.12 -6.48 5.86
C ILE A 217 -20.68 -7.68 6.71
N LEU A 218 -19.50 -8.24 6.47
CA LEU A 218 -18.99 -9.39 7.22
C LEU A 218 -18.88 -9.08 8.71
N ILE A 219 -18.37 -7.92 9.09
CA ILE A 219 -18.27 -7.52 10.49
C ILE A 219 -19.65 -7.42 11.13
N LEU A 220 -20.61 -6.81 10.43
CA LEU A 220 -21.97 -6.68 10.98
C LEU A 220 -22.62 -8.04 11.17
N VAL A 221 -22.39 -8.99 10.28
CA VAL A 221 -22.81 -10.38 10.41
C VAL A 221 -22.19 -11.01 11.66
N ILE A 222 -20.87 -10.95 11.82
CA ILE A 222 -20.15 -11.52 12.96
C ILE A 222 -20.66 -10.92 14.28
N ARG A 223 -20.88 -9.60 14.33
CA ARG A 223 -21.35 -8.90 15.53
C ARG A 223 -22.78 -9.31 15.93
N ASN A 224 -23.62 -9.65 14.97
CA ASN A 224 -25.02 -10.03 15.22
C ASN A 224 -25.25 -11.56 15.28
N THR A 225 -24.19 -12.36 15.25
CA THR A 225 -24.24 -13.81 15.39
C THR A 225 -24.03 -14.17 16.88
N PRO A 226 -25.08 -14.56 17.63
CA PRO A 226 -25.02 -14.79 19.08
C PRO A 226 -24.13 -15.98 19.45
N GLU A 227 -23.97 -16.96 18.57
CA GLU A 227 -23.19 -18.18 18.77
C GLU A 227 -21.68 -17.89 18.86
N ILE A 228 -21.21 -16.74 18.35
CA ILE A 228 -19.82 -16.37 18.43
C ILE A 228 -19.54 -15.70 19.79
N PRO A 229 -18.61 -16.24 20.62
CA PRO A 229 -18.26 -15.65 21.92
C PRO A 229 -17.78 -14.20 21.77
N ALA A 230 -18.07 -13.35 22.78
CA ALA A 230 -17.72 -11.93 22.73
C ALA A 230 -16.23 -11.66 22.45
N PRO A 231 -15.24 -12.39 23.05
CA PRO A 231 -13.83 -12.20 22.72
C PRO A 231 -13.49 -12.51 21.25
N ALA A 232 -14.13 -13.55 20.68
CA ALA A 232 -13.94 -13.91 19.28
C ALA A 232 -14.54 -12.85 18.34
N ARG A 233 -15.73 -12.31 18.66
CA ARG A 233 -16.33 -11.19 17.90
C ARG A 233 -15.42 -9.97 17.89
N LEU A 234 -14.84 -9.65 19.04
CA LEU A 234 -13.90 -8.55 19.19
C LEU A 234 -12.66 -8.77 18.31
N PHE A 235 -12.05 -9.95 18.40
CA PHE A 235 -10.88 -10.33 17.60
C PHE A 235 -11.16 -10.27 16.10
N PHE A 236 -12.25 -10.90 15.63
CA PHE A 236 -12.60 -10.89 14.22
C PHE A 236 -12.92 -9.50 13.69
N SER A 237 -13.61 -8.65 14.49
CA SER A 237 -13.86 -7.27 14.09
C SER A 237 -12.55 -6.50 13.86
N GLY A 238 -11.57 -6.62 14.77
CA GLY A 238 -10.25 -6.00 14.64
C GLY A 238 -9.42 -6.59 13.50
N ALA A 239 -9.51 -7.90 13.25
CA ALA A 239 -8.78 -8.55 12.19
C ALA A 239 -9.35 -8.22 10.80
N MET A 240 -10.67 -8.04 10.68
CA MET A 240 -11.33 -7.80 9.38
C MET A 240 -11.09 -6.39 8.85
N GLU A 241 -11.34 -5.36 9.67
CA GLU A 241 -11.29 -3.97 9.21
C GLU A 241 -10.85 -3.04 10.35
N ILE A 242 -9.94 -2.16 10.05
CA ILE A 242 -9.22 -1.32 11.00
C ILE A 242 -10.13 -0.33 11.75
N THR A 243 -11.03 0.38 11.07
CA THR A 243 -11.86 1.44 11.65
C THR A 243 -12.87 0.88 12.64
N THR A 244 -13.63 -0.12 12.21
CA THR A 244 -14.63 -0.81 13.04
C THR A 244 -13.94 -1.58 14.16
N GLY A 245 -12.78 -2.19 13.87
CA GLY A 245 -11.99 -2.90 14.87
C GLY A 245 -11.53 -1.99 16.01
N ILE A 246 -10.90 -0.86 15.69
CA ILE A 246 -10.40 0.10 16.67
C ILE A 246 -11.56 0.68 17.51
N ARG A 247 -12.67 1.06 16.87
CA ARG A 247 -13.84 1.55 17.57
C ARG A 247 -14.40 0.49 18.52
N THR A 248 -14.51 -0.76 18.06
CA THR A 248 -15.04 -1.85 18.88
C THR A 248 -14.19 -2.13 20.11
N VAL A 249 -12.84 -2.12 19.98
CA VAL A 249 -11.95 -2.32 21.15
C VAL A 249 -11.96 -1.11 22.09
N SER A 250 -12.07 0.11 21.54
CA SER A 250 -12.20 1.33 22.35
C SER A 250 -13.46 1.32 23.22
N ASP A 251 -14.59 0.84 22.64
CA ASP A 251 -15.89 0.81 23.33
C ASP A 251 -16.01 -0.38 24.30
N SER A 252 -15.28 -1.48 24.06
CA SER A 252 -15.46 -2.74 24.78
C SER A 252 -14.40 -3.04 25.82
N LEU A 253 -13.20 -2.47 25.69
CA LEU A 253 -12.08 -2.73 26.59
C LEU A 253 -11.74 -1.49 27.42
N THR A 254 -11.33 -1.73 28.67
CA THR A 254 -10.81 -0.67 29.52
C THR A 254 -9.35 -0.35 29.21
N TYR A 255 -8.93 0.88 29.49
CA TYR A 255 -7.52 1.27 29.47
C TYR A 255 -6.70 0.46 30.51
N PRO A 256 -5.49 -0.06 30.19
CA PRO A 256 -4.71 0.18 28.98
C PRO A 256 -4.98 -0.81 27.81
N TYR A 257 -5.78 -1.84 28.02
CA TYR A 257 -5.99 -2.91 27.03
C TYR A 257 -6.62 -2.41 25.74
N SER A 258 -7.50 -1.41 25.82
CA SER A 258 -8.08 -0.76 24.64
C SER A 258 -7.02 -0.05 23.78
N ALA A 259 -6.08 0.67 24.39
CA ALA A 259 -5.00 1.35 23.68
C ALA A 259 -4.01 0.36 23.04
N ILE A 260 -3.66 -0.72 23.76
CA ILE A 260 -2.79 -1.78 23.26
C ILE A 260 -3.43 -2.47 22.05
N ALA A 261 -4.69 -2.86 22.17
CA ALA A 261 -5.42 -3.51 21.09
C ALA A 261 -5.61 -2.57 19.87
N ALA A 262 -5.91 -1.30 20.09
CA ALA A 262 -6.06 -0.31 19.02
C ALA A 262 -4.74 -0.11 18.25
N ALA A 263 -3.60 0.01 18.95
CA ALA A 263 -2.29 0.13 18.33
C ALA A 263 -1.91 -1.12 17.53
N ALA A 264 -2.20 -2.32 18.05
CA ALA A 264 -1.99 -3.58 17.36
C ALA A 264 -2.84 -3.70 16.08
N ILE A 265 -4.15 -3.38 16.16
CA ILE A 265 -5.06 -3.39 15.02
C ILE A 265 -4.61 -2.37 13.97
N PHE A 266 -4.18 -1.18 14.40
CA PHE A 266 -3.64 -0.16 13.50
C PHE A 266 -2.43 -0.69 12.73
N SER A 267 -1.46 -1.28 13.43
CA SER A 267 -0.25 -1.82 12.81
C SER A 267 -0.51 -3.03 11.91
N PHE A 268 -1.49 -3.87 12.25
CA PHE A 268 -1.94 -4.98 11.41
C PHE A 268 -2.63 -4.49 10.13
N GLY A 269 -3.50 -3.48 10.23
CA GLY A 269 -4.22 -2.89 9.12
C GLY A 269 -5.49 -3.61 8.68
N GLY A 270 -5.73 -4.84 9.14
CA GLY A 270 -6.90 -5.66 8.81
C GLY A 270 -6.83 -6.40 7.47
N PHE A 271 -7.67 -7.42 7.32
CA PHE A 271 -7.78 -8.19 6.07
C PHE A 271 -8.36 -7.35 4.91
N SER A 272 -9.14 -6.31 5.20
CA SER A 272 -9.61 -5.35 4.21
C SER A 272 -8.42 -4.68 3.50
N ALA A 273 -7.48 -4.14 4.26
CA ALA A 273 -6.26 -3.52 3.71
C ALA A 273 -5.37 -4.52 2.95
N MET A 274 -5.28 -5.77 3.43
CA MET A 274 -4.56 -6.82 2.71
C MET A 274 -5.20 -7.18 1.37
N SER A 275 -6.54 -7.22 1.31
CA SER A 275 -7.28 -7.48 0.08
C SER A 275 -7.08 -6.34 -0.93
N GLN A 276 -7.11 -5.09 -0.47
CA GLN A 276 -6.80 -3.91 -1.27
C GLN A 276 -5.36 -3.96 -1.82
N THR A 277 -4.40 -4.27 -0.96
CA THR A 277 -2.98 -4.45 -1.33
C THR A 277 -2.81 -5.55 -2.39
N ASN A 278 -3.46 -6.70 -2.20
CA ASN A 278 -3.39 -7.82 -3.15
C ASN A 278 -4.03 -7.47 -4.51
N ALA A 279 -5.13 -6.70 -4.50
CA ALA A 279 -5.79 -6.25 -5.72
C ALA A 279 -4.87 -5.35 -6.56
N VAL A 280 -4.17 -4.42 -5.91
CA VAL A 280 -3.23 -3.52 -6.57
C VAL A 280 -2.05 -4.30 -7.20
N ILE A 281 -1.46 -5.25 -6.48
CA ILE A 281 -0.35 -6.08 -7.00
C ILE A 281 -0.80 -6.94 -8.17
N ARG A 282 -2.05 -7.47 -8.15
CA ARG A 282 -2.58 -8.32 -9.23
C ARG A 282 -2.85 -7.57 -10.54
N ILE A 283 -3.19 -6.29 -10.48
CA ILE A 283 -3.39 -5.45 -11.67
C ILE A 283 -2.12 -5.47 -12.52
N HIS A 284 -0.96 -5.31 -11.89
CA HIS A 284 0.33 -5.31 -12.59
C HIS A 284 0.71 -6.67 -13.18
N ARG A 285 0.28 -7.77 -12.56
CA ARG A 285 0.47 -9.13 -13.11
C ARG A 285 -0.33 -9.38 -14.38
N SER A 286 -1.55 -8.86 -14.46
CA SER A 286 -2.42 -9.07 -15.63
C SER A 286 -2.04 -8.19 -16.82
N SER A 287 -1.61 -6.96 -16.61
CA SER A 287 -1.15 -6.06 -17.67
C SER A 287 0.15 -6.55 -18.33
N SER A 288 1.05 -7.17 -17.56
CA SER A 288 2.28 -7.79 -18.10
C SER A 288 2.02 -9.07 -18.90
N GLY A 289 0.93 -9.79 -18.64
CA GLY A 289 0.54 -11.00 -19.36
C GLY A 289 -0.15 -10.74 -20.70
N SER A 290 -0.77 -9.57 -20.87
CA SER A 290 -1.49 -9.21 -22.09
C SER A 290 -0.57 -8.71 -23.22
N ALA A 291 0.59 -8.15 -22.88
CA ALA A 291 1.58 -7.67 -23.86
C ALA A 291 2.41 -8.80 -24.53
N GLY A 292 2.27 -10.04 -24.05
CA GLY A 292 3.04 -11.20 -24.52
C GLY A 292 2.34 -12.12 -25.52
N ARG A 293 1.15 -11.78 -26.00
CA ARG A 293 0.40 -12.62 -26.96
C ARG A 293 0.62 -12.16 -28.39
N THR A 294 1.82 -12.29 -28.90
CA THR A 294 2.07 -12.33 -30.37
C THR A 294 2.93 -13.54 -30.71
N VAL A 295 2.27 -14.45 -31.41
CA VAL A 295 2.78 -15.44 -32.38
C VAL A 295 4.00 -16.27 -31.95
N SER A 296 3.72 -17.51 -31.57
CA SER A 296 4.66 -18.63 -31.48
C SER A 296 5.08 -19.06 -32.87
N CYS A 297 6.36 -18.92 -33.18
CA CYS A 297 7.06 -19.83 -34.07
C CYS A 297 8.26 -20.41 -33.30
N GLY A 298 8.23 -21.71 -33.17
CA GLY A 298 9.11 -22.69 -32.59
C GLY A 298 10.48 -22.23 -32.05
N GLY A 299 10.71 -22.46 -30.78
CA GLY A 299 12.03 -22.39 -30.19
C GLY A 299 11.98 -22.10 -28.70
N ARG A 300 12.22 -23.15 -27.90
CA ARG A 300 12.66 -23.15 -26.48
C ARG A 300 12.02 -22.11 -25.57
N GLN A 301 10.95 -22.52 -24.92
CA GLN A 301 10.34 -21.82 -23.79
C GLN A 301 11.36 -21.72 -22.64
N ASN A 302 12.13 -20.64 -22.60
CA ASN A 302 12.74 -20.15 -21.37
C ASN A 302 11.81 -19.05 -20.83
N SER A 303 11.14 -19.41 -19.78
CA SER A 303 10.19 -18.71 -18.94
C SER A 303 10.44 -17.19 -18.78
N VAL A 304 9.64 -16.38 -19.49
CA VAL A 304 9.44 -14.94 -19.21
C VAL A 304 8.44 -14.76 -18.05
N HIS A 305 8.45 -15.65 -17.06
CA HIS A 305 7.56 -15.62 -15.90
C HIS A 305 8.09 -14.76 -14.72
N GLU A 306 9.15 -13.97 -14.92
CA GLU A 306 9.95 -13.40 -13.81
C GLU A 306 9.67 -11.91 -13.46
N LYS A 307 8.78 -11.21 -14.18
CA LYS A 307 8.75 -9.73 -14.10
C LYS A 307 7.91 -9.11 -12.99
N THR A 308 7.11 -9.87 -12.23
CA THR A 308 6.41 -9.42 -11.01
C THR A 308 6.42 -10.47 -9.90
N ALA A 309 7.24 -11.50 -10.04
CA ALA A 309 7.32 -12.65 -9.13
C ALA A 309 7.91 -12.32 -7.73
N GLY A 310 8.22 -11.04 -7.44
CA GLY A 310 8.88 -10.65 -6.20
C GLY A 310 7.98 -10.35 -5.01
N LEU A 311 6.78 -9.78 -5.23
CA LEU A 311 5.92 -9.33 -4.13
C LEU A 311 4.93 -10.41 -3.72
N SER A 312 5.04 -10.92 -2.49
CA SER A 312 4.20 -11.98 -1.95
C SER A 312 3.29 -11.46 -0.83
N ILE A 313 1.96 -11.64 -1.01
CA ILE A 313 1.00 -11.28 0.02
C ILE A 313 1.15 -12.12 1.31
N ARG A 314 1.66 -13.36 1.20
CA ARG A 314 1.93 -14.21 2.36
C ARG A 314 3.08 -13.66 3.20
N GLN A 315 4.17 -13.23 2.56
CA GLN A 315 5.29 -12.59 3.26
C GLN A 315 4.85 -11.26 3.88
N TYR A 316 4.06 -10.47 3.17
CA TYR A 316 3.47 -9.25 3.69
C TYR A 316 2.63 -9.50 4.95
N LEU A 317 1.78 -10.54 4.95
CA LEU A 317 1.00 -10.93 6.12
C LEU A 317 1.88 -11.24 7.33
N LEU A 318 2.99 -11.99 7.14
CA LEU A 318 3.92 -12.29 8.23
C LEU A 318 4.56 -11.03 8.81
N TRP A 319 4.99 -10.09 7.95
CA TRP A 319 5.51 -8.80 8.40
C TRP A 319 4.47 -7.98 9.16
N LYS A 320 3.22 -8.00 8.73
CA LYS A 320 2.13 -7.30 9.43
C LYS A 320 1.82 -7.91 10.79
N ILE A 321 1.84 -9.23 10.91
CA ILE A 321 1.68 -9.93 12.21
C ILE A 321 2.85 -9.58 13.14
N ALA A 322 4.09 -9.65 12.66
CA ALA A 322 5.26 -9.29 13.43
C ALA A 322 5.21 -7.83 13.91
N HIS A 323 4.82 -6.91 13.02
CA HIS A 323 4.66 -5.50 13.34
C HIS A 323 3.58 -5.29 14.41
N ALA A 324 2.40 -5.87 14.25
CA ALA A 324 1.29 -5.75 15.21
C ALA A 324 1.66 -6.31 16.59
N SER A 325 2.35 -7.45 16.64
CA SER A 325 2.80 -8.07 17.88
C SER A 325 3.82 -7.21 18.60
N LEU A 326 4.80 -6.67 17.89
CA LEU A 326 5.83 -5.80 18.44
C LEU A 326 5.25 -4.46 18.89
N THR A 327 4.30 -3.89 18.12
CA THR A 327 3.56 -2.68 18.50
C THR A 327 2.76 -2.90 19.78
N ALA A 328 2.07 -4.04 19.91
CA ALA A 328 1.34 -4.37 21.15
C ALA A 328 2.29 -4.45 22.36
N ALA A 329 3.45 -5.08 22.20
CA ALA A 329 4.45 -5.17 23.26
C ALA A 329 4.99 -3.80 23.67
N VAL A 330 5.37 -2.96 22.70
CA VAL A 330 5.86 -1.59 22.98
C VAL A 330 4.78 -0.74 23.65
N MET A 331 3.54 -0.80 23.17
CA MET A 331 2.43 -0.06 23.77
C MET A 331 2.13 -0.54 25.21
N ALA A 332 2.23 -1.84 25.46
CA ALA A 332 2.06 -2.40 26.81
C ALA A 332 3.15 -1.88 27.77
N VAL A 333 4.40 -1.82 27.33
CA VAL A 333 5.51 -1.24 28.12
C VAL A 333 5.26 0.24 28.39
N LEU A 334 4.92 1.03 27.36
CA LEU A 334 4.66 2.47 27.50
C LEU A 334 3.51 2.77 28.47
N THR A 335 2.41 2.04 28.34
CA THR A 335 1.25 2.22 29.23
C THR A 335 1.54 1.74 30.64
N GLY A 336 2.37 0.70 30.82
CA GLY A 336 2.86 0.25 32.12
C GLY A 336 3.74 1.30 32.80
N VAL A 337 4.76 1.83 32.12
CA VAL A 337 5.66 2.87 32.65
C VAL A 337 4.88 4.13 33.04
N LEU A 338 3.94 4.59 32.18
CA LEU A 338 3.14 5.79 32.47
C LEU A 338 2.24 5.59 33.70
N ARG A 339 1.73 4.38 33.94
CA ARG A 339 0.98 4.08 35.18
C ARG A 339 1.83 4.23 36.42
N PHE A 340 3.10 3.80 36.40
CA PHE A 340 4.01 3.95 37.54
C PHE A 340 4.51 5.38 37.74
N SER A 341 4.45 6.25 36.74
CA SER A 341 4.89 7.66 36.84
C SER A 341 3.81 8.60 37.38
N ILE A 342 2.56 8.14 37.48
CA ILE A 342 1.41 8.94 37.96
C ILE A 342 1.11 8.63 39.46
N PHE A 343 1.73 7.60 40.03
CA PHE A 343 1.73 7.28 41.46
C PHE A 343 3.07 7.68 42.09
#